data_1307cf39916a9ca3d2b949d554ccbcd0
#
_entry.id   1307cf39916a9ca3d2b949d554ccbcd0
#
_cell.length_a   1.000
_cell.length_b   1.000
_cell.length_c   1.000
_cell.angle_alpha   90.00
_cell.angle_beta   90.00
_cell.angle_gamma   90.00
#
_symmetry.space_group_name_H-M   'P 1'
#
loop_
_entity.id
_entity.type
_entity.pdbx_description
1 polymer ?
#
loop_
_entity_poly.entity_id
_entity_poly.type
_entity_poly.pdbx_seq_one_letter_code
_entity_poly.pdbx_strand_id
1 'polypeptide(L)'
;MSQWIQQRLFSYSFELEQWAYAVSKTMLDRVSKADYDTWLKVGEKVGLETRKKLKTVEPIYKQLQEEQVKLITSLPITSAKKVHEWVTDGLSKGQRYSEIVDRIQANLARENRNHAVLIARTETARCRSNFTQARARNVGSTHYIWRTVGDATVRDLHRKNNGQIFAWNDPPKAGVGRGNQPVLAHAGCIYNCRCWAEPIFPEDEGMK
;
A
#
# COMPACT_ATOMS: atom_id res chain seq x y z
N MET A 1 -16.73 -9.74 22.64
CA MET A 1 -15.37 -9.68 23.22
C MET A 1 -15.44 -8.96 24.53
N SER A 2 -14.85 -9.49 25.62
CA SER A 2 -14.94 -8.85 26.94
C SER A 2 -14.20 -7.50 26.94
N GLN A 3 -14.70 -6.55 27.72
CA GLN A 3 -14.14 -5.20 27.85
C GLN A 3 -12.64 -5.23 28.30
N TRP A 4 -12.29 -6.19 29.17
CA TRP A 4 -10.92 -6.40 29.62
C TRP A 4 -9.97 -6.82 28.49
N ILE A 5 -10.39 -7.73 27.60
CA ILE A 5 -9.60 -8.14 26.43
C ILE A 5 -9.37 -6.94 25.48
N GLN A 6 -10.40 -6.14 25.25
CA GLN A 6 -10.28 -4.93 24.43
C GLN A 6 -9.25 -3.96 25.01
N GLN A 7 -9.30 -3.67 26.30
CA GLN A 7 -8.35 -2.78 26.96
C GLN A 7 -6.92 -3.27 26.85
N ARG A 8 -6.67 -4.58 27.05
CA ARG A 8 -5.32 -5.17 26.90
C ARG A 8 -4.81 -5.09 25.47
N LEU A 9 -5.66 -5.30 24.49
CA LEU A 9 -5.28 -5.19 23.09
C LEU A 9 -4.97 -3.73 22.68
N PHE A 10 -5.70 -2.78 23.21
CA PHE A 10 -5.38 -1.37 23.02
C PHE A 10 -4.05 -0.99 23.66
N SER A 11 -3.77 -1.42 24.89
CA SER A 11 -2.48 -1.20 25.55
C SER A 11 -1.35 -1.81 24.73
N TYR A 12 -1.51 -3.04 24.27
CA TYR A 12 -0.51 -3.70 23.43
C TYR A 12 -0.29 -2.99 22.07
N SER A 13 -1.36 -2.50 21.45
CA SER A 13 -1.25 -1.72 20.21
C SER A 13 -0.47 -0.43 20.42
N PHE A 14 -0.62 0.21 21.59
CA PHE A 14 0.14 1.41 21.95
C PHE A 14 1.62 1.11 22.20
N GLU A 15 1.94 0.02 22.91
CA GLU A 15 3.32 -0.44 23.13
C GLU A 15 4.04 -0.77 21.81
N LEU A 16 3.30 -1.22 20.78
CA LEU A 16 3.85 -1.46 19.45
C LEU A 16 4.19 -0.20 18.66
N GLU A 17 3.76 0.98 19.09
CA GLU A 17 3.87 2.20 18.29
C GLU A 17 5.34 2.54 17.97
N GLN A 18 6.23 2.48 18.95
CA GLN A 18 7.66 2.76 18.74
C GLN A 18 8.30 1.76 17.76
N TRP A 19 7.96 0.48 17.91
CA TRP A 19 8.41 -0.56 16.99
C TRP A 19 7.82 -0.33 15.59
N ALA A 20 6.54 0.03 15.48
CA ALA A 20 5.89 0.34 14.22
C ALA A 20 6.54 1.53 13.49
N TYR A 21 6.95 2.56 14.24
CA TYR A 21 7.74 3.68 13.70
C TYR A 21 9.09 3.21 13.14
N ALA A 22 9.82 2.37 13.85
CA ALA A 22 11.11 1.86 13.40
C ALA A 22 10.98 1.00 12.13
N VAL A 23 9.97 0.13 12.09
CA VAL A 23 9.70 -0.75 10.93
C VAL A 23 9.25 0.07 9.73
N SER A 24 8.29 0.99 9.91
CA SER A 24 7.79 1.86 8.83
C SER A 24 8.90 2.74 8.28
N LYS A 25 9.74 3.32 9.13
CA LYS A 25 10.91 4.09 8.71
C LYS A 25 11.84 3.28 7.83
N THR A 26 12.22 2.07 8.27
CA THR A 26 13.11 1.19 7.51
C THR A 26 12.55 0.84 6.13
N MET A 27 11.24 0.57 6.05
CA MET A 27 10.56 0.29 4.79
C MET A 27 10.56 1.53 3.87
N LEU A 28 10.14 2.68 4.38
CA LEU A 28 10.04 3.91 3.62
C LEU A 28 11.39 4.41 3.12
N ASP A 29 12.44 4.32 3.93
CA ASP A 29 13.81 4.68 3.54
C ASP A 29 14.27 3.84 2.34
N ARG A 30 14.04 2.51 2.39
CA ARG A 30 14.39 1.60 1.29
C ARG A 30 13.58 1.88 0.01
N VAL A 31 12.27 2.06 0.15
CA VAL A 31 11.39 2.34 -1.00
C VAL A 31 11.71 3.70 -1.62
N SER A 32 11.87 4.74 -0.81
CA SER A 32 12.22 6.08 -1.27
C SER A 32 13.58 6.10 -1.95
N LYS A 33 14.57 5.39 -1.38
CA LYS A 33 15.91 5.27 -2.00
C LYS A 33 15.83 4.56 -3.35
N ALA A 34 15.16 3.42 -3.44
CA ALA A 34 15.02 2.67 -4.69
C ALA A 34 14.31 3.47 -5.78
N ASP A 35 13.28 4.24 -5.39
CA ASP A 35 12.59 5.14 -6.31
C ASP A 35 13.52 6.29 -6.75
N TYR A 36 14.25 6.92 -5.82
CA TYR A 36 15.24 7.96 -6.15
C TYR A 36 16.33 7.46 -7.10
N ASP A 37 16.90 6.27 -6.84
CA ASP A 37 17.93 5.67 -7.71
C ASP A 37 17.38 5.40 -9.14
N THR A 38 16.09 5.07 -9.25
CA THR A 38 15.41 4.92 -10.54
C THR A 38 15.31 6.27 -11.26
N TRP A 39 14.94 7.33 -10.55
CA TRP A 39 14.85 8.68 -11.08
C TRP A 39 16.22 9.22 -11.56
N LEU A 40 17.31 8.93 -10.82
CA LEU A 40 18.65 9.33 -11.25
C LEU A 40 19.04 8.71 -12.59
N LYS A 41 18.72 7.44 -12.80
CA LYS A 41 19.00 6.75 -14.09
C LYS A 41 18.19 7.35 -15.24
N VAL A 42 16.96 7.76 -15.01
CA VAL A 42 16.15 8.45 -16.01
C VAL A 42 16.69 9.86 -16.22
N GLY A 43 17.06 10.55 -15.13
CA GLY A 43 17.59 11.91 -15.17
C GLY A 43 18.94 12.07 -15.87
N GLU A 44 19.79 11.02 -15.90
CA GLU A 44 21.02 11.02 -16.69
C GLU A 44 20.74 11.13 -18.20
N LYS A 45 19.57 10.65 -18.64
CA LYS A 45 19.15 10.73 -20.05
C LYS A 45 18.54 12.08 -20.42
N VAL A 46 18.10 12.87 -19.44
CA VAL A 46 17.32 14.10 -19.63
C VAL A 46 18.07 15.38 -19.21
N GLY A 47 19.32 15.27 -18.76
CA GLY A 47 20.20 16.45 -18.50
C GLY A 47 19.83 17.30 -17.29
N LEU A 48 19.49 16.72 -16.18
CA LEU A 48 18.78 17.35 -15.06
C LEU A 48 19.63 18.12 -14.04
N GLU A 49 19.41 19.42 -13.89
CA GLU A 49 19.53 20.16 -12.62
C GLU A 49 18.61 19.59 -11.50
N THR A 50 17.92 18.55 -11.78
CA THR A 50 16.80 17.92 -11.10
C THR A 50 17.19 17.21 -9.81
N ARG A 51 18.48 16.89 -9.59
CA ARG A 51 18.94 16.15 -8.39
C ARG A 51 18.52 16.80 -7.07
N LYS A 52 18.47 18.13 -7.01
CA LYS A 52 18.05 18.86 -5.81
C LYS A 52 16.52 18.75 -5.61
N LYS A 53 15.75 18.87 -6.70
CA LYS A 53 14.28 18.79 -6.67
C LYS A 53 13.79 17.37 -6.35
N LEU A 54 14.52 16.33 -6.76
CA LEU A 54 14.18 14.94 -6.48
C LEU A 54 14.30 14.54 -5.01
N LYS A 55 15.05 15.27 -4.19
CA LYS A 55 15.25 14.95 -2.77
C LYS A 55 14.07 15.35 -1.88
N THR A 56 13.24 16.30 -2.30
CA THR A 56 12.20 16.90 -1.47
C THR A 56 10.92 16.04 -1.50
N VAL A 57 10.90 14.98 -0.69
CA VAL A 57 9.71 14.12 -0.50
C VAL A 57 9.23 14.10 0.94
N GLU A 58 9.75 14.96 1.78
CA GLU A 58 9.50 14.98 3.23
C GLU A 58 8.01 15.01 3.62
N PRO A 59 7.14 15.84 3.02
CA PRO A 59 5.74 15.88 3.41
C PRO A 59 5.02 14.54 3.17
N ILE A 60 5.25 13.92 1.99
CA ILE A 60 4.63 12.64 1.68
C ILE A 60 5.24 11.50 2.49
N TYR A 61 6.55 11.56 2.80
CA TYR A 61 7.22 10.57 3.63
C TYR A 61 6.58 10.52 5.02
N LYS A 62 6.38 11.67 5.66
CA LYS A 62 5.76 11.76 7.00
C LYS A 62 4.34 11.23 7.00
N GLN A 63 3.53 11.63 6.04
CA GLN A 63 2.16 11.12 5.88
C GLN A 63 2.15 9.60 5.76
N LEU A 64 2.96 9.04 4.86
CA LEU A 64 3.06 7.59 4.65
C LEU A 64 3.52 6.85 5.91
N GLN A 65 4.45 7.44 6.68
CA GLN A 65 4.92 6.86 7.94
C GLN A 65 3.79 6.76 8.96
N GLU A 66 3.01 7.82 9.15
CA GLU A 66 1.86 7.83 10.06
C GLU A 66 0.80 6.81 9.66
N GLU A 67 0.53 6.67 8.36
CA GLU A 67 -0.41 5.67 7.84
C GLU A 67 0.09 4.23 8.09
N GLN A 68 1.38 3.97 7.89
CA GLN A 68 1.98 2.66 8.17
C GLN A 68 1.96 2.31 9.65
N VAL A 69 2.25 3.25 10.53
CA VAL A 69 2.17 3.04 11.98
C VAL A 69 0.74 2.67 12.39
N LYS A 70 -0.26 3.40 11.93
CA LYS A 70 -1.68 3.08 12.20
C LYS A 70 -2.06 1.69 11.69
N LEU A 71 -1.58 1.30 10.52
CA LEU A 71 -1.85 -0.02 9.97
C LEU A 71 -1.24 -1.12 10.84
N ILE A 72 0.04 -1.01 11.19
CA ILE A 72 0.76 -1.99 12.01
C ILE A 72 0.12 -2.12 13.39
N THR A 73 -0.19 -1.03 14.06
CA THR A 73 -0.79 -1.03 15.41
C THR A 73 -2.23 -1.55 15.43
N SER A 74 -2.93 -1.57 14.29
CA SER A 74 -4.27 -2.15 14.19
C SER A 74 -4.31 -3.68 14.08
N LEU A 75 -3.20 -4.33 13.75
CA LEU A 75 -3.15 -5.78 13.49
C LEU A 75 -3.57 -6.65 14.69
N PRO A 76 -3.16 -6.37 15.94
CA PRO A 76 -3.59 -7.17 17.09
C PRO A 76 -5.09 -7.16 17.30
N ILE A 77 -5.73 -6.02 17.13
CA ILE A 77 -7.18 -5.85 17.28
C ILE A 77 -7.94 -6.63 16.20
N THR A 78 -7.44 -6.58 14.97
CA THR A 78 -8.02 -7.33 13.84
C THR A 78 -7.94 -8.83 14.06
N SER A 79 -6.80 -9.34 14.52
CA SER A 79 -6.62 -10.77 14.85
C SER A 79 -7.55 -11.22 15.98
N ALA A 80 -7.70 -10.41 17.02
CA ALA A 80 -8.59 -10.73 18.13
C ALA A 80 -10.08 -10.76 17.75
N LYS A 81 -10.51 -9.88 16.84
CA LYS A 81 -11.89 -9.93 16.30
C LYS A 81 -12.13 -11.25 15.57
N LYS A 82 -11.18 -11.70 14.74
CA LYS A 82 -11.26 -12.99 14.05
C LYS A 82 -11.37 -14.19 15.01
N VAL A 83 -10.52 -14.24 16.03
CA VAL A 83 -10.59 -15.27 17.07
C VAL A 83 -11.96 -15.27 17.75
N HIS A 84 -12.47 -14.10 18.10
CA HIS A 84 -13.80 -13.99 18.70
C HIS A 84 -14.92 -14.52 17.79
N GLU A 85 -14.87 -14.21 16.48
CA GLU A 85 -15.82 -14.74 15.50
C GLU A 85 -15.79 -16.28 15.46
N TRP A 86 -14.59 -16.89 15.42
CA TRP A 86 -14.45 -18.35 15.38
C TRP A 86 -14.92 -19.02 16.66
N VAL A 87 -14.68 -18.44 17.83
CA VAL A 87 -15.18 -18.94 19.11
C VAL A 87 -16.71 -18.89 19.14
N THR A 88 -17.30 -17.76 18.77
CA THR A 88 -18.75 -17.58 18.75
C THR A 88 -19.44 -18.55 17.80
N ASP A 89 -18.90 -18.71 16.59
CA ASP A 89 -19.38 -19.65 15.58
C ASP A 89 -19.27 -21.11 16.07
N GLY A 90 -18.11 -21.48 16.66
CA GLY A 90 -17.92 -22.82 17.20
C GLY A 90 -18.89 -23.17 18.33
N LEU A 91 -19.09 -22.23 19.26
CA LEU A 91 -20.05 -22.40 20.36
C LEU A 91 -21.50 -22.53 19.85
N SER A 92 -21.90 -21.73 18.87
CA SER A 92 -23.24 -21.79 18.26
C SER A 92 -23.52 -23.11 17.55
N LYS A 93 -22.48 -23.78 17.07
CA LYS A 93 -22.53 -25.09 16.40
C LYS A 93 -22.33 -26.27 17.36
N GLY A 94 -22.19 -26.02 18.66
CA GLY A 94 -21.96 -27.06 19.65
C GLY A 94 -20.61 -27.76 19.54
N GLN A 95 -19.61 -27.13 18.94
CA GLN A 95 -18.26 -27.67 18.82
C GLN A 95 -17.58 -27.81 20.19
N ARG A 96 -16.75 -28.85 20.35
CA ARG A 96 -15.95 -29.04 21.57
C ARG A 96 -14.86 -27.97 21.65
N TYR A 97 -14.46 -27.63 22.85
CA TYR A 97 -13.39 -26.65 23.10
C TYR A 97 -12.10 -26.98 22.29
N SER A 98 -11.67 -28.25 22.29
CA SER A 98 -10.49 -28.70 21.53
C SER A 98 -10.60 -28.38 20.03
N GLU A 99 -11.75 -28.64 19.42
CA GLU A 99 -11.99 -28.38 17.99
C GLU A 99 -11.92 -26.88 17.67
N ILE A 100 -12.42 -26.04 18.58
CA ILE A 100 -12.33 -24.57 18.45
C ILE A 100 -10.87 -24.12 18.55
N VAL A 101 -10.09 -24.67 19.50
CA VAL A 101 -8.67 -24.36 19.66
C VAL A 101 -7.86 -24.77 18.42
N ASP A 102 -8.07 -25.99 17.93
CA ASP A 102 -7.39 -26.51 16.73
C ASP A 102 -7.70 -25.62 15.50
N ARG A 103 -8.96 -25.22 15.36
CA ARG A 103 -9.39 -24.30 14.30
C ARG A 103 -8.68 -22.93 14.41
N ILE A 104 -8.57 -22.37 15.63
CA ILE A 104 -7.86 -21.10 15.85
C ILE A 104 -6.40 -21.25 15.46
N GLN A 105 -5.71 -22.28 15.96
CA GLN A 105 -4.29 -22.49 15.69
C GLN A 105 -4.01 -22.68 14.19
N ALA A 106 -4.80 -23.50 13.51
CA ALA A 106 -4.63 -23.77 12.08
C ALA A 106 -4.89 -22.54 11.19
N ASN A 107 -5.87 -21.71 11.54
CA ASN A 107 -6.31 -20.62 10.67
C ASN A 107 -5.62 -19.29 10.99
N LEU A 108 -5.35 -18.98 12.27
CA LEU A 108 -4.78 -17.69 12.65
C LEU A 108 -3.39 -17.49 12.04
N ALA A 109 -2.52 -18.47 12.09
CA ALA A 109 -1.18 -18.39 11.51
C ALA A 109 -1.23 -18.19 9.99
N ARG A 110 -2.12 -18.93 9.29
CA ARG A 110 -2.29 -18.83 7.85
C ARG A 110 -2.89 -17.48 7.44
N GLU A 111 -3.95 -17.04 8.11
CA GLU A 111 -4.60 -15.75 7.81
C GLU A 111 -3.68 -14.58 8.11
N ASN A 112 -2.96 -14.60 9.23
CA ASN A 112 -2.02 -13.55 9.59
C ASN A 112 -0.89 -13.46 8.55
N ARG A 113 -0.35 -14.60 8.09
CA ARG A 113 0.69 -14.63 7.05
C ARG A 113 0.17 -14.07 5.73
N ASN A 114 -1.00 -14.51 5.25
CA ASN A 114 -1.59 -14.04 4.00
C ASN A 114 -1.90 -12.55 4.07
N HIS A 115 -2.44 -12.10 5.19
CA HIS A 115 -2.74 -10.69 5.43
C HIS A 115 -1.46 -9.85 5.48
N ALA A 116 -0.42 -10.29 6.18
CA ALA A 116 0.88 -9.61 6.23
C ALA A 116 1.53 -9.52 4.84
N VAL A 117 1.48 -10.58 4.03
CA VAL A 117 1.98 -10.57 2.65
C VAL A 117 1.20 -9.59 1.79
N LEU A 118 -0.13 -9.58 1.91
CA LEU A 118 -0.99 -8.65 1.18
C LEU A 118 -0.70 -7.19 1.55
N ILE A 119 -0.60 -6.90 2.84
CA ILE A 119 -0.25 -5.57 3.36
C ILE A 119 1.13 -5.16 2.82
N ALA A 120 2.16 -6.00 3.00
CA ALA A 120 3.51 -5.68 2.58
C ALA A 120 3.59 -5.34 1.08
N ARG A 121 2.94 -6.14 0.22
CA ARG A 121 2.90 -5.89 -1.23
C ARG A 121 2.16 -4.60 -1.57
N THR A 122 0.98 -4.42 -0.99
CA THR A 122 0.12 -3.26 -1.27
C THR A 122 0.81 -1.98 -0.82
N GLU A 123 1.33 -1.96 0.40
CA GLU A 123 1.92 -0.76 0.97
C GLU A 123 3.26 -0.40 0.33
N THR A 124 4.08 -1.39 -0.03
CA THR A 124 5.31 -1.13 -0.80
C THR A 124 5.00 -0.51 -2.15
N ALA A 125 4.01 -1.05 -2.89
CA ALA A 125 3.60 -0.51 -4.19
C ALA A 125 3.01 0.89 -4.05
N ARG A 126 2.14 1.10 -3.05
CA ARG A 126 1.51 2.40 -2.76
C ARG A 126 2.54 3.46 -2.39
N CYS A 127 3.46 3.15 -1.49
CA CYS A 127 4.53 4.07 -1.09
C CYS A 127 5.40 4.45 -2.28
N ARG A 128 5.79 3.47 -3.11
CA ARG A 128 6.56 3.73 -4.33
C ARG A 128 5.81 4.66 -5.28
N SER A 129 4.54 4.39 -5.56
CA SER A 129 3.71 5.25 -6.41
C SER A 129 3.61 6.68 -5.89
N ASN A 130 3.42 6.87 -4.58
CA ASN A 130 3.37 8.20 -3.96
C ASN A 130 4.72 8.94 -4.04
N PHE A 131 5.85 8.26 -3.83
CA PHE A 131 7.17 8.88 -4.01
C PHE A 131 7.40 9.26 -5.47
N THR A 132 7.09 8.38 -6.42
CA THR A 132 7.17 8.67 -7.86
C THR A 132 6.33 9.91 -8.21
N GLN A 133 5.08 9.99 -7.74
CA GLN A 133 4.21 11.14 -7.95
C GLN A 133 4.79 12.44 -7.37
N ALA A 134 5.28 12.39 -6.12
CA ALA A 134 5.86 13.57 -5.48
C ALA A 134 7.07 14.09 -6.26
N ARG A 135 7.98 13.19 -6.67
CA ARG A 135 9.14 13.57 -7.48
C ARG A 135 8.76 14.07 -8.87
N ALA A 136 7.79 13.42 -9.52
CA ALA A 136 7.27 13.85 -10.81
C ALA A 136 6.76 15.29 -10.77
N ARG A 137 5.95 15.60 -9.77
CA ARG A 137 5.45 16.97 -9.57
C ARG A 137 6.57 17.98 -9.29
N ASN A 138 7.58 17.60 -8.51
CA ASN A 138 8.71 18.46 -8.19
C ASN A 138 9.54 18.84 -9.44
N VAL A 139 9.52 18.00 -10.48
CA VAL A 139 10.20 18.27 -11.76
C VAL A 139 9.26 18.86 -12.81
N GLY A 140 8.01 19.14 -12.46
CA GLY A 140 7.04 19.76 -13.36
C GLY A 140 6.23 18.80 -14.22
N SER A 141 6.35 17.47 -14.01
CA SER A 141 5.49 16.49 -14.68
C SER A 141 4.03 16.66 -14.28
N THR A 142 3.14 16.79 -15.23
CA THR A 142 1.70 16.94 -15.02
C THR A 142 0.94 15.64 -15.25
N HIS A 143 1.51 14.73 -16.05
CA HIS A 143 0.91 13.49 -16.49
C HIS A 143 1.85 12.28 -16.34
N TYR A 144 1.28 11.09 -16.44
CA TYR A 144 2.02 9.84 -16.47
C TYR A 144 1.33 8.82 -17.39
N ILE A 145 2.10 7.84 -17.87
CA ILE A 145 1.58 6.69 -18.59
C ILE A 145 1.36 5.56 -17.57
N TRP A 146 0.16 4.97 -17.58
CA TRP A 146 -0.12 3.78 -16.77
C TRP A 146 0.61 2.57 -17.37
N ARG A 147 1.40 1.86 -16.56
CA ARG A 147 2.10 0.64 -16.97
C ARG A 147 1.70 -0.54 -16.11
N THR A 148 1.59 -1.70 -16.73
CA THR A 148 1.31 -2.98 -16.05
C THR A 148 2.45 -3.97 -16.26
N VAL A 149 2.56 -4.97 -15.37
CA VAL A 149 3.53 -6.08 -15.55
C VAL A 149 3.18 -7.01 -16.74
N GLY A 150 1.97 -6.89 -17.33
CA GLY A 150 1.57 -7.60 -18.55
C GLY A 150 1.22 -9.07 -18.39
N ASP A 151 1.26 -9.64 -17.18
CA ASP A 151 0.93 -11.05 -16.96
C ASP A 151 -0.59 -11.34 -16.86
N ALA A 152 -0.95 -12.62 -16.82
CA ALA A 152 -2.35 -13.08 -16.80
C ALA A 152 -3.13 -12.63 -15.54
N THR A 153 -2.44 -12.26 -14.46
CA THR A 153 -3.08 -11.86 -13.19
C THR A 153 -3.40 -10.36 -13.12
N VAL A 154 -3.05 -9.58 -14.15
CA VAL A 154 -3.42 -8.17 -14.27
C VAL A 154 -4.93 -8.05 -14.47
N ARG A 155 -5.61 -7.25 -13.64
CA ARG A 155 -7.05 -6.99 -13.74
C ARG A 155 -7.40 -6.40 -15.11
N ASP A 156 -8.55 -6.76 -15.67
CA ASP A 156 -8.99 -6.28 -17.00
C ASP A 156 -9.02 -4.75 -17.10
N LEU A 157 -9.48 -4.07 -16.05
CA LEU A 157 -9.49 -2.62 -16.00
C LEU A 157 -8.06 -2.04 -16.07
N HIS A 158 -7.09 -2.65 -15.37
CA HIS A 158 -5.70 -2.21 -15.42
C HIS A 158 -5.05 -2.52 -16.79
N ARG A 159 -5.48 -3.60 -17.42
CA ARG A 159 -5.04 -3.95 -18.78
C ARG A 159 -5.54 -2.90 -19.78
N LYS A 160 -6.77 -2.42 -19.62
CA LYS A 160 -7.33 -1.32 -20.44
C LYS A 160 -6.62 0.02 -20.20
N ASN A 161 -6.20 0.28 -18.96
CA ASN A 161 -5.46 1.50 -18.62
C ASN A 161 -4.01 1.46 -19.11
N ASN A 162 -3.45 0.27 -19.44
CA ASN A 162 -2.06 0.14 -19.85
C ASN A 162 -1.77 0.95 -21.11
N GLY A 163 -0.75 1.80 -21.05
CA GLY A 163 -0.36 2.71 -22.13
C GLY A 163 -1.18 4.00 -22.20
N GLN A 164 -2.25 4.15 -21.41
CA GLN A 164 -3.02 5.39 -21.39
C GLN A 164 -2.35 6.45 -20.52
N ILE A 165 -2.60 7.70 -20.85
CA ILE A 165 -2.06 8.88 -20.16
C ILE A 165 -3.10 9.39 -19.16
N PHE A 166 -2.66 9.66 -17.94
CA PHE A 166 -3.49 10.20 -16.86
C PHE A 166 -2.80 11.38 -16.18
N ALA A 167 -3.59 12.37 -15.76
CA ALA A 167 -3.08 13.50 -15.01
C ALA A 167 -2.84 13.12 -13.53
N TRP A 168 -1.80 13.70 -12.92
CA TRP A 168 -1.51 13.48 -11.49
C TRP A 168 -2.56 14.06 -10.53
N ASN A 169 -3.40 14.97 -10.99
CA ASN A 169 -4.48 15.57 -10.19
C ASN A 169 -5.85 14.91 -10.42
N ASP A 170 -5.94 13.97 -11.38
CA ASP A 170 -7.18 13.28 -11.75
C ASP A 170 -6.94 11.76 -11.81
N PRO A 171 -7.00 11.04 -10.67
CA PRO A 171 -6.76 9.61 -10.63
C PRO A 171 -7.85 8.85 -11.40
N PRO A 172 -7.47 7.93 -12.31
CA PRO A 172 -8.43 7.16 -13.09
C PRO A 172 -9.17 6.11 -12.26
N LYS A 173 -10.25 5.57 -12.82
CA LYS A 173 -10.90 4.38 -12.28
C LYS A 173 -9.89 3.21 -12.27
N ALA A 174 -9.61 2.70 -11.08
CA ALA A 174 -8.66 1.60 -10.85
C ALA A 174 -9.32 0.35 -10.25
N GLY A 175 -10.57 0.43 -9.85
CA GLY A 175 -11.28 -0.69 -9.26
C GLY A 175 -12.75 -0.45 -9.03
N VAL A 176 -13.35 -1.40 -8.34
CA VAL A 176 -14.74 -1.34 -7.91
C VAL A 176 -14.77 -1.64 -6.40
N GLY A 177 -15.36 -0.76 -5.64
CA GLY A 177 -15.53 -0.89 -4.19
C GLY A 177 -16.87 -1.50 -3.80
N ARG A 178 -17.20 -1.41 -2.51
CA ARG A 178 -18.49 -1.87 -1.98
C ARG A 178 -19.64 -1.12 -2.69
N GLY A 179 -20.73 -1.81 -2.96
CA GLY A 179 -21.89 -1.22 -3.65
C GLY A 179 -21.62 -0.81 -5.10
N ASN A 180 -20.65 -1.45 -5.74
CA ASN A 180 -20.28 -1.18 -7.15
C ASN A 180 -19.77 0.24 -7.43
N GLN A 181 -19.33 0.96 -6.39
CA GLN A 181 -18.79 2.32 -6.54
C GLN A 181 -17.40 2.29 -7.20
N PRO A 182 -17.09 3.23 -8.10
CA PRO A 182 -15.75 3.29 -8.68
C PRO A 182 -14.72 3.64 -7.62
N VAL A 183 -13.59 2.94 -7.63
CA VAL A 183 -12.39 3.30 -6.86
C VAL A 183 -11.45 4.04 -7.78
N LEU A 184 -11.22 5.32 -7.48
CA LEU A 184 -10.27 6.17 -8.20
C LEU A 184 -8.90 6.06 -7.52
N ALA A 185 -7.88 5.71 -8.28
CA ALA A 185 -6.51 5.61 -7.75
C ALA A 185 -5.47 5.62 -8.88
N HIS A 186 -4.29 6.10 -8.58
CA HIS A 186 -3.14 6.01 -9.47
C HIS A 186 -2.59 4.58 -9.57
N ALA A 187 -1.79 4.32 -10.60
CA ALA A 187 -1.12 3.04 -10.81
C ALA A 187 -0.30 2.66 -9.57
N GLY A 188 -0.50 1.43 -9.05
CA GLY A 188 0.18 0.95 -7.84
C GLY A 188 -0.52 1.26 -6.52
N CYS A 189 -1.54 2.13 -6.50
CA CYS A 189 -2.14 2.61 -5.24
C CYS A 189 -3.28 1.75 -4.68
N ILE A 190 -3.83 0.79 -5.42
CA ILE A 190 -4.86 -0.12 -4.88
C ILE A 190 -4.25 -1.45 -4.40
N TYR A 191 -5.01 -2.17 -3.56
CA TYR A 191 -4.53 -3.41 -2.94
C TYR A 191 -4.04 -4.43 -3.98
N ASN A 192 -2.93 -5.08 -3.69
CA ASN A 192 -2.29 -6.13 -4.50
C ASN A 192 -2.08 -5.72 -5.98
N CYS A 193 -1.84 -4.43 -6.24
CA CYS A 193 -1.56 -3.91 -7.57
C CYS A 193 -0.05 -3.96 -7.86
N ARG A 194 0.30 -4.34 -9.11
CA ARG A 194 1.69 -4.38 -9.61
C ARG A 194 1.91 -3.44 -10.79
N CYS A 195 0.97 -2.51 -10.99
CA CYS A 195 1.12 -1.45 -11.97
C CYS A 195 2.03 -0.34 -11.42
N TRP A 196 2.55 0.48 -12.30
CA TRP A 196 3.31 1.68 -11.94
C TRP A 196 2.97 2.84 -12.85
N ALA A 197 3.23 4.04 -12.37
CA ALA A 197 3.13 5.25 -13.16
C ALA A 197 4.51 5.55 -13.78
N GLU A 198 4.54 5.75 -15.09
CA GLU A 198 5.72 6.22 -15.82
C GLU A 198 5.53 7.72 -16.08
N PRO A 199 6.24 8.62 -15.37
CA PRO A 199 6.05 10.05 -15.52
C PRO A 199 6.39 10.54 -16.93
N ILE A 200 5.61 11.49 -17.44
CA ILE A 200 5.90 12.22 -18.66
C ILE A 200 6.63 13.51 -18.27
N PHE A 201 7.78 13.76 -18.86
CA PHE A 201 8.54 14.99 -18.60
C PHE A 201 7.99 16.16 -19.40
N PRO A 202 8.12 17.41 -18.90
CA PRO A 202 7.64 18.60 -19.62
C PRO A 202 8.21 18.74 -21.04
N GLU A 203 9.44 18.28 -21.26
CA GLU A 203 10.11 18.26 -22.56
C GLU A 203 9.45 17.28 -23.55
N ASP A 204 8.81 16.23 -23.04
CA ASP A 204 8.11 15.22 -23.84
C ASP A 204 6.64 15.61 -24.10
N GLU A 205 6.04 16.54 -23.34
CA GLU A 205 4.67 17.00 -23.51
C GLU A 205 4.45 17.73 -24.83
N GLY A 206 5.51 18.30 -25.42
CA GLY A 206 5.47 18.98 -26.71
C GLY A 206 5.64 18.08 -27.94
N MET A 207 5.91 16.79 -27.76
CA MET A 207 6.18 15.83 -28.84
C MET A 207 5.01 14.87 -29.16
N LYS A 208 3.80 15.14 -28.66
CA LYS A 208 2.61 14.27 -28.91
C LYS A 208 1.48 14.99 -29.60
#